data_cdcca6226680413b02eaa093cf938f05
#
_entry.id   cdcca6226680413b02eaa093cf938f05
#
_cell.length_a   1.000
_cell.length_b   1.000
_cell.length_c   1.000
_cell.angle_alpha   90.00
_cell.angle_beta   90.00
_cell.angle_gamma   90.00
#
_symmetry.space_group_name_H-M   'P 1'
#
loop_
_entity.id
_entity.type
_entity.pdbx_description
1 polymer ?
#
loop_
_entity_poly.entity_id
_entity_poly.type
_entity_poly.pdbx_seq_one_letter_code
_entity_poly.pdbx_strand_id
1 'polypeptide(L)'
;MTRGLRNNNPLNIRHSADQWQGIATTQTDKSFVQFRSMAYGYRAAWKILDTYCLRFRREHLPYNVRNIITRWAPPSENDTEAYIRHVVRLSGLGGNENIPRPNRYRNFERLEKTARLIAAMTCVENGIPMKEVDMDAIWKGYDLAYPGRRVMEVVEEETPVFEDVSVWDEYWGW
;
A
#
# COMPACT_ATOMS: atom_id res chain seq x y z
N MET A 1 9.83 -15.71 7.03
CA MET A 1 9.08 -14.43 7.15
C MET A 1 10.06 -13.29 6.99
N THR A 2 9.81 -12.35 6.08
CA THR A 2 10.67 -11.20 5.79
C THR A 2 10.73 -10.23 6.97
N ARG A 3 11.69 -9.30 6.97
CA ARG A 3 11.85 -8.31 8.05
C ARG A 3 10.61 -7.43 8.20
N GLY A 4 10.07 -6.94 7.08
CA GLY A 4 8.88 -6.11 7.10
C GLY A 4 7.65 -6.82 7.69
N LEU A 5 7.38 -8.04 7.27
CA LEU A 5 6.25 -8.81 7.78
C LEU A 5 6.41 -9.17 9.27
N ARG A 6 7.64 -9.51 9.70
CA ARG A 6 7.94 -9.79 11.11
C ARG A 6 7.72 -8.56 12.01
N ASN A 7 7.98 -7.37 11.48
CA ASN A 7 7.80 -6.09 12.18
C ASN A 7 6.36 -5.56 12.11
N ASN A 8 5.42 -6.28 11.47
CA ASN A 8 4.10 -5.74 11.12
C ASN A 8 4.19 -4.41 10.34
N ASN A 9 5.24 -4.26 9.56
CA ASN A 9 5.60 -3.05 8.80
C ASN A 9 5.80 -3.40 7.33
N PRO A 10 4.71 -3.65 6.59
CA PRO A 10 4.76 -4.26 5.25
C PRO A 10 5.48 -3.41 4.21
N LEU A 11 5.64 -2.11 4.46
CA LEU A 11 6.35 -1.19 3.58
C LEU A 11 7.71 -0.75 4.14
N ASN A 12 8.27 -1.44 5.12
CA ASN A 12 9.58 -1.12 5.68
C ASN A 12 9.76 0.36 6.08
N ILE A 13 8.73 0.94 6.72
CA ILE A 13 8.75 2.34 7.19
C ILE A 13 9.88 2.50 8.20
N ARG A 14 10.79 3.43 7.94
CA ARG A 14 11.94 3.73 8.79
C ARG A 14 11.51 4.52 10.03
N HIS A 15 12.31 4.43 11.09
CA HIS A 15 12.17 5.34 12.23
C HIS A 15 12.35 6.79 11.77
N SER A 16 11.52 7.67 12.31
CA SER A 16 11.53 9.11 12.07
C SER A 16 11.01 9.83 13.33
N ALA A 17 10.87 11.14 13.27
CA ALA A 17 10.21 11.91 14.32
C ALA A 17 8.67 11.73 14.33
N ASP A 18 8.11 10.99 13.36
CA ASP A 18 6.67 10.77 13.26
C ASP A 18 6.16 9.91 14.41
N GLN A 19 5.07 10.36 15.01
CA GLN A 19 4.37 9.65 16.08
C GLN A 19 3.31 8.71 15.48
N TRP A 20 3.73 7.49 15.10
CA TRP A 20 2.81 6.53 14.52
C TRP A 20 1.85 5.94 15.55
N GLN A 21 0.57 5.94 15.27
CA GLN A 21 -0.40 5.21 16.06
C GLN A 21 -0.17 3.70 15.89
N GLY A 22 -0.23 2.95 16.99
CA GLY A 22 -0.09 1.50 16.96
C GLY A 22 1.35 0.99 16.90
N ILE A 23 2.33 1.81 17.24
CA ILE A 23 3.70 1.37 17.47
C ILE A 23 3.69 0.29 18.56
N ALA A 24 4.47 -0.78 18.38
CA ALA A 24 4.70 -1.78 19.41
C ALA A 24 5.45 -1.17 20.60
N THR A 25 5.13 -1.62 21.79
CA THR A 25 5.72 -1.09 23.03
C THR A 25 7.24 -1.27 23.06
N THR A 26 7.72 -2.37 22.50
CA THR A 26 9.15 -2.66 22.38
C THR A 26 9.56 -2.53 20.91
N GLN A 27 10.61 -1.74 20.66
CA GLN A 27 11.21 -1.55 19.35
C GLN A 27 12.60 -2.18 19.36
N THR A 28 12.73 -3.38 18.81
CA THR A 28 14.02 -4.10 18.73
C THR A 28 14.74 -3.90 17.40
N ASP A 29 14.00 -3.50 16.37
CA ASP A 29 14.57 -3.19 15.07
C ASP A 29 15.12 -1.76 15.07
N LYS A 30 16.43 -1.60 14.84
CA LYS A 30 17.11 -0.29 14.88
C LYS A 30 16.78 0.63 13.69
N SER A 31 16.26 0.08 12.59
CA SER A 31 16.07 0.82 11.34
C SER A 31 14.60 1.05 11.00
N PHE A 32 13.74 0.08 11.31
CA PHE A 32 12.36 0.07 10.89
C PHE A 32 11.41 0.01 12.08
N VAL A 33 10.32 0.76 11.96
CA VAL A 33 9.24 0.79 12.95
C VAL A 33 8.63 -0.61 13.08
N GLN A 34 8.36 -1.02 14.31
CA GLN A 34 7.59 -2.22 14.61
C GLN A 34 6.19 -1.83 15.07
N PHE A 35 5.15 -2.36 14.41
CA PHE A 35 3.76 -2.10 14.77
C PHE A 35 3.15 -3.26 15.57
N ARG A 36 2.10 -2.97 16.34
CA ARG A 36 1.37 -3.97 17.14
C ARG A 36 0.63 -4.99 16.27
N SER A 37 0.23 -4.60 15.06
CA SER A 37 -0.37 -5.50 14.08
C SER A 37 -0.13 -4.98 12.66
N MET A 38 -0.33 -5.86 11.67
CA MET A 38 -0.21 -5.53 10.25
C MET A 38 -1.14 -4.38 9.85
N ALA A 39 -2.35 -4.32 10.41
CA ALA A 39 -3.30 -3.24 10.15
C ALA A 39 -2.74 -1.85 10.55
N TYR A 40 -1.96 -1.75 11.63
CA TYR A 40 -1.31 -0.48 11.98
C TYR A 40 -0.15 -0.12 11.05
N GLY A 41 0.59 -1.11 10.54
CA GLY A 41 1.58 -0.88 9.48
C GLY A 41 0.93 -0.34 8.20
N TYR A 42 -0.18 -0.95 7.79
CA TYR A 42 -0.96 -0.45 6.64
C TYR A 42 -1.63 0.91 6.92
N ARG A 43 -2.08 1.16 8.16
CA ARG A 43 -2.55 2.50 8.53
C ARG A 43 -1.49 3.56 8.25
N ALA A 44 -0.24 3.30 8.61
CA ALA A 44 0.86 4.22 8.35
C ALA A 44 1.06 4.40 6.83
N ALA A 45 0.99 3.34 6.03
CA ALA A 45 1.05 3.42 4.58
C ALA A 45 -0.03 4.34 3.98
N TRP A 46 -1.29 4.17 4.38
CA TRP A 46 -2.40 5.03 3.95
C TRP A 46 -2.16 6.50 4.28
N LYS A 47 -1.64 6.80 5.48
CA LYS A 47 -1.33 8.17 5.91
C LYS A 47 -0.18 8.79 5.15
N ILE A 48 0.87 8.01 4.84
CA ILE A 48 2.00 8.48 4.03
C ILE A 48 1.52 8.83 2.61
N LEU A 49 0.73 7.97 1.99
CA LEU A 49 0.21 8.22 0.65
C LEU A 49 -0.72 9.44 0.59
N ASP A 50 -1.54 9.67 1.62
CA ASP A 50 -2.34 10.90 1.73
C ASP A 50 -1.44 12.15 1.85
N THR A 51 -0.36 12.06 2.63
CA THR A 51 0.64 13.13 2.77
C THR A 51 1.35 13.41 1.44
N TYR A 52 1.70 12.37 0.68
CA TYR A 52 2.29 12.52 -0.67
C TYR A 52 1.33 13.22 -1.62
N CYS A 53 0.04 12.86 -1.59
CA CYS A 53 -0.96 13.52 -2.42
C CYS A 53 -1.05 15.04 -2.14
N LEU A 54 -1.04 15.42 -0.85
CA LEU A 54 -1.05 16.84 -0.45
C LEU A 54 0.23 17.56 -0.88
N ARG A 55 1.37 16.89 -0.76
CA ARG A 55 2.66 17.45 -1.15
C ARG A 55 2.74 17.65 -2.65
N PHE A 56 2.41 16.63 -3.45
CA PHE A 56 2.43 16.72 -4.92
C PHE A 56 1.49 17.80 -5.44
N ARG A 57 0.32 17.97 -4.80
CA ARG A 57 -0.58 19.07 -5.14
C ARG A 57 0.08 20.44 -4.95
N ARG A 58 0.86 20.65 -3.87
CA ARG A 58 1.58 21.89 -3.62
C ARG A 58 2.74 22.10 -4.60
N GLU A 59 3.37 21.02 -5.01
CA GLU A 59 4.48 21.00 -5.97
C GLU A 59 3.99 20.96 -7.43
N HIS A 60 2.67 21.03 -7.68
CA HIS A 60 2.04 20.92 -9.01
C HIS A 60 2.42 19.63 -9.78
N LEU A 61 2.68 18.55 -9.05
CA LEU A 61 3.01 17.24 -9.60
C LEU A 61 1.78 16.33 -9.64
N PRO A 62 1.64 15.47 -10.68
CA PRO A 62 0.60 14.44 -10.72
C PRO A 62 0.75 13.44 -9.56
N TYR A 63 -0.38 13.06 -8.95
CA TYR A 63 -0.40 11.98 -7.97
C TYR A 63 -0.67 10.65 -8.68
N ASN A 64 0.39 10.00 -9.12
CA ASN A 64 0.40 8.76 -9.89
C ASN A 64 1.45 7.78 -9.39
N VAL A 65 1.43 6.54 -9.89
CA VAL A 65 2.36 5.47 -9.48
C VAL A 65 3.81 5.92 -9.62
N ARG A 66 4.18 6.49 -10.77
CA ARG A 66 5.57 6.92 -11.03
C ARG A 66 6.07 7.90 -9.98
N ASN A 67 5.36 8.98 -9.74
CA ASN A 67 5.78 10.02 -8.79
C ASN A 67 5.76 9.50 -7.34
N ILE A 68 4.78 8.66 -6.99
CA ILE A 68 4.71 8.03 -5.66
C ILE A 68 5.95 7.17 -5.43
N ILE A 69 6.27 6.27 -6.37
CA ILE A 69 7.42 5.36 -6.22
C ILE A 69 8.74 6.10 -6.30
N THR A 70 8.89 7.10 -7.17
CA THR A 70 10.10 7.94 -7.21
C THR A 70 10.35 8.63 -5.86
N ARG A 71 9.29 9.04 -5.18
CA ARG A 71 9.41 9.62 -3.84
C ARG A 71 9.69 8.58 -2.76
N TRP A 72 9.08 7.40 -2.88
CA TRP A 72 9.22 6.30 -1.92
C TRP A 72 10.61 5.68 -1.96
N ALA A 73 11.09 5.41 -3.14
CA ALA A 73 12.35 4.74 -3.43
C ALA A 73 13.16 5.59 -4.44
N PRO A 74 13.82 6.66 -3.99
CA PRO A 74 14.49 7.59 -4.88
C PRO A 74 15.68 6.94 -5.61
N PRO A 75 16.00 7.39 -6.85
CA PRO A 75 17.07 6.81 -7.68
C PRO A 75 18.46 6.83 -7.06
N SER A 76 18.69 7.70 -6.08
CA SER A 76 19.95 7.74 -5.34
C SER A 76 20.22 6.52 -4.47
N GLU A 77 19.15 5.77 -4.12
CA GLU A 77 19.22 4.65 -3.18
C GLU A 77 18.68 3.35 -3.77
N ASN A 78 17.97 3.40 -4.91
CA ASN A 78 17.21 2.26 -5.45
C ASN A 78 17.24 2.22 -6.98
N ASP A 79 16.98 1.04 -7.56
CA ASP A 79 16.52 0.93 -8.96
C ASP A 79 15.02 1.30 -9.02
N THR A 80 14.76 2.60 -9.01
CA THR A 80 13.40 3.17 -9.00
C THR A 80 12.58 2.73 -10.22
N GLU A 81 13.21 2.64 -11.40
CA GLU A 81 12.50 2.22 -12.62
C GLU A 81 12.10 0.74 -12.57
N ALA A 82 12.94 -0.14 -12.01
CA ALA A 82 12.55 -1.52 -11.77
C ALA A 82 11.39 -1.61 -10.77
N TYR A 83 11.45 -0.83 -9.69
CA TYR A 83 10.36 -0.77 -8.71
C TYR A 83 9.05 -0.33 -9.37
N ILE A 84 9.07 0.75 -10.18
CA ILE A 84 7.88 1.25 -10.90
C ILE A 84 7.31 0.16 -11.81
N ARG A 85 8.15 -0.51 -12.62
CA ARG A 85 7.71 -1.60 -13.50
C ARG A 85 7.02 -2.73 -12.73
N HIS A 86 7.59 -3.15 -11.59
CA HIS A 86 7.01 -4.19 -10.76
C HIS A 86 5.66 -3.76 -10.17
N VAL A 87 5.57 -2.55 -9.61
CA VAL A 87 4.32 -2.04 -9.04
C VAL A 87 3.24 -1.89 -10.10
N VAL A 88 3.55 -1.34 -11.27
CA VAL A 88 2.61 -1.22 -12.40
C VAL A 88 2.06 -2.59 -12.79
N ARG A 89 2.95 -3.57 -12.97
CA ARG A 89 2.55 -4.94 -13.32
C ARG A 89 1.67 -5.58 -12.25
N LEU A 90 2.06 -5.48 -10.97
CA LEU A 90 1.36 -6.11 -9.85
C LEU A 90 0.01 -5.46 -9.54
N SER A 91 -0.07 -4.15 -9.61
CA SER A 91 -1.29 -3.40 -9.29
C SER A 91 -2.28 -3.33 -10.44
N GLY A 92 -1.82 -3.53 -11.69
CA GLY A 92 -2.61 -3.26 -12.90
C GLY A 92 -2.92 -1.78 -13.13
N LEU A 93 -2.23 -0.87 -12.43
CA LEU A 93 -2.38 0.57 -12.59
C LEU A 93 -1.38 1.09 -13.61
N GLY A 94 -1.79 2.05 -14.44
CA GLY A 94 -0.87 2.75 -15.34
C GLY A 94 0.15 3.59 -14.57
N GLY A 95 1.42 3.58 -14.99
CA GLY A 95 2.48 4.33 -14.30
C GLY A 95 2.20 5.83 -14.17
N ASN A 96 1.56 6.42 -15.18
CA ASN A 96 1.16 7.84 -15.21
C ASN A 96 -0.34 8.05 -14.92
N GLU A 97 -1.08 6.99 -14.59
CA GLU A 97 -2.49 7.09 -14.22
C GLU A 97 -2.65 7.83 -12.89
N ASN A 98 -3.52 8.84 -12.86
CA ASN A 98 -3.82 9.56 -11.63
C ASN A 98 -4.57 8.66 -10.64
N ILE A 99 -4.08 8.62 -9.42
CA ILE A 99 -4.66 7.86 -8.32
C ILE A 99 -5.52 8.79 -7.47
N PRO A 100 -6.73 8.37 -7.07
CA PRO A 100 -7.57 9.16 -6.18
C PRO A 100 -6.91 9.36 -4.81
N ARG A 101 -7.08 10.55 -4.23
CA ARG A 101 -6.58 10.83 -2.88
C ARG A 101 -7.28 9.92 -1.84
N PRO A 102 -6.55 9.20 -0.99
CA PRO A 102 -7.13 8.26 -0.04
C PRO A 102 -8.19 8.84 0.89
N ASN A 103 -7.97 10.05 1.40
CA ASN A 103 -8.85 10.70 2.38
C ASN A 103 -10.06 11.44 1.77
N ARG A 104 -10.12 11.62 0.44
CA ARG A 104 -11.14 12.46 -0.19
C ARG A 104 -12.45 11.72 -0.45
N TYR A 105 -12.40 10.43 -0.69
CA TYR A 105 -13.53 9.65 -1.20
C TYR A 105 -13.94 8.57 -0.21
N ARG A 106 -15.26 8.32 -0.14
CA ARG A 106 -15.83 7.17 0.59
C ARG A 106 -16.13 6.00 -0.34
N ASN A 107 -15.92 6.19 -1.64
CA ASN A 107 -16.23 5.22 -2.67
C ASN A 107 -15.16 4.12 -2.71
N PHE A 108 -15.59 2.88 -2.51
CA PHE A 108 -14.73 1.70 -2.51
C PHE A 108 -13.92 1.57 -3.80
N GLU A 109 -14.54 1.71 -4.97
CA GLU A 109 -13.89 1.58 -6.27
C GLU A 109 -12.69 2.53 -6.45
N ARG A 110 -12.81 3.76 -5.92
CA ARG A 110 -11.72 4.73 -5.95
C ARG A 110 -10.62 4.41 -4.95
N LEU A 111 -10.98 3.91 -3.78
CA LEU A 111 -10.04 3.50 -2.74
C LEU A 111 -9.30 2.23 -3.13
N GLU A 112 -9.92 1.35 -3.90
CA GLU A 112 -9.33 0.10 -4.39
C GLU A 112 -8.03 0.34 -5.16
N LYS A 113 -7.94 1.37 -6.00
CA LYS A 113 -6.69 1.71 -6.69
C LYS A 113 -5.54 1.94 -5.71
N THR A 114 -5.78 2.67 -4.63
CA THR A 114 -4.75 2.87 -3.60
C THR A 114 -4.47 1.59 -2.81
N ALA A 115 -5.48 0.77 -2.53
CA ALA A 115 -5.28 -0.52 -1.86
C ALA A 115 -4.41 -1.46 -2.72
N ARG A 116 -4.68 -1.56 -4.02
CA ARG A 116 -3.86 -2.34 -4.97
C ARG A 116 -2.43 -1.81 -5.08
N LEU A 117 -2.25 -0.49 -5.07
CA LEU A 117 -0.92 0.13 -5.01
C LEU A 117 -0.17 -0.30 -3.75
N ILE A 118 -0.79 -0.21 -2.57
CA ILE A 118 -0.19 -0.63 -1.29
C ILE A 118 0.16 -2.12 -1.32
N ALA A 119 -0.73 -2.97 -1.85
CA ALA A 119 -0.49 -4.41 -2.00
C ALA A 119 0.72 -4.69 -2.90
N ALA A 120 0.80 -4.04 -4.06
CA ALA A 120 1.92 -4.18 -4.99
C ALA A 120 3.24 -3.71 -4.37
N MET A 121 3.24 -2.59 -3.65
CA MET A 121 4.42 -2.13 -2.89
C MET A 121 4.82 -3.15 -1.82
N THR A 122 3.86 -3.74 -1.10
CA THR A 122 4.12 -4.80 -0.11
C THR A 122 4.83 -6.00 -0.76
N CYS A 123 4.40 -6.40 -1.94
CA CYS A 123 5.05 -7.48 -2.68
C CYS A 123 6.51 -7.15 -2.99
N VAL A 124 6.78 -5.95 -3.51
CA VAL A 124 8.15 -5.52 -3.86
C VAL A 124 9.03 -5.43 -2.62
N GLU A 125 8.54 -4.82 -1.53
CA GLU A 125 9.28 -4.65 -0.28
C GLU A 125 9.63 -5.97 0.41
N ASN A 126 8.82 -7.01 0.21
CA ASN A 126 8.95 -8.27 0.94
C ASN A 126 9.30 -9.46 0.04
N GLY A 127 9.33 -9.30 -1.28
CA GLY A 127 9.58 -10.40 -2.20
C GLY A 127 8.53 -11.50 -2.10
N ILE A 128 7.26 -11.15 -1.93
CA ILE A 128 6.13 -12.08 -1.83
C ILE A 128 5.17 -11.90 -3.01
N PRO A 129 4.45 -12.95 -3.44
CA PRO A 129 3.43 -12.84 -4.46
C PRO A 129 2.16 -12.14 -3.93
N MET A 130 1.34 -11.56 -4.82
CA MET A 130 0.11 -10.87 -4.46
C MET A 130 -0.85 -11.71 -3.63
N LYS A 131 -0.95 -13.00 -3.88
CA LYS A 131 -1.81 -13.95 -3.15
C LYS A 131 -1.47 -14.09 -1.65
N GLU A 132 -0.25 -13.70 -1.25
CA GLU A 132 0.20 -13.72 0.15
C GLU A 132 -0.04 -12.39 0.86
N VAL A 133 -0.52 -11.36 0.15
CA VAL A 133 -0.82 -10.06 0.75
C VAL A 133 -2.13 -10.12 1.52
N ASP A 134 -2.11 -9.74 2.78
CA ASP A 134 -3.31 -9.64 3.62
C ASP A 134 -4.12 -8.37 3.25
N MET A 135 -5.05 -8.54 2.31
CA MET A 135 -5.93 -7.46 1.85
C MET A 135 -6.86 -6.98 2.96
N ASP A 136 -7.30 -7.87 3.86
CA ASP A 136 -8.14 -7.49 5.01
C ASP A 136 -7.38 -6.57 5.96
N ALA A 137 -6.10 -6.84 6.20
CA ALA A 137 -5.26 -5.94 7.00
C ALA A 137 -5.07 -4.58 6.31
N ILE A 138 -4.96 -4.53 4.97
CA ILE A 138 -4.92 -3.25 4.21
C ILE A 138 -6.19 -2.43 4.48
N TRP A 139 -7.37 -3.05 4.37
CA TRP A 139 -8.65 -2.37 4.60
C TRP A 139 -8.86 -1.99 6.07
N LYS A 140 -8.49 -2.85 7.02
CA LYS A 140 -8.46 -2.51 8.45
C LYS A 140 -7.53 -1.32 8.72
N GLY A 141 -6.40 -1.26 8.01
CA GLY A 141 -5.48 -0.12 8.04
C GLY A 141 -6.13 1.18 7.56
N TYR A 142 -6.95 1.13 6.50
CA TYR A 142 -7.74 2.26 6.04
C TYR A 142 -8.75 2.72 7.09
N ASP A 143 -9.51 1.80 7.69
CA ASP A 143 -10.50 2.13 8.72
C ASP A 143 -9.86 2.77 9.95
N LEU A 144 -8.69 2.31 10.34
CA LEU A 144 -7.89 2.93 11.42
C LEU A 144 -7.33 4.31 11.02
N ALA A 145 -7.00 4.53 9.75
CA ALA A 145 -6.50 5.80 9.26
C ALA A 145 -7.59 6.87 9.15
N TYR A 146 -8.81 6.45 8.84
CA TYR A 146 -9.96 7.32 8.54
C TYR A 146 -11.26 6.77 9.16
N PRO A 147 -11.40 6.81 10.49
CA PRO A 147 -12.57 6.29 11.18
C PRO A 147 -13.88 6.85 10.63
N GLY A 148 -14.88 5.99 10.39
CA GLY A 148 -16.19 6.35 9.90
C GLY A 148 -16.25 6.83 8.44
N ARG A 149 -15.17 6.67 7.67
CA ARG A 149 -15.12 7.11 6.28
C ARG A 149 -15.49 6.01 5.28
N ARG A 150 -15.26 4.77 5.60
CA ARG A 150 -15.68 3.66 4.74
C ARG A 150 -17.16 3.36 5.01
N VAL A 151 -18.04 3.76 4.09
CA VAL A 151 -19.39 3.22 4.04
C VAL A 151 -19.29 1.92 3.25
N MET A 152 -19.33 0.80 3.95
CA MET A 152 -19.70 -0.45 3.33
C MET A 152 -21.19 -0.32 3.02
N GLU A 153 -21.58 -0.02 1.80
CA GLU A 153 -22.86 -0.52 1.32
C GLU A 153 -22.71 -2.02 1.35
N VAL A 154 -23.36 -2.63 2.33
CA VAL A 154 -23.65 -4.05 2.27
C VAL A 154 -24.73 -4.18 1.20
N VAL A 155 -24.32 -4.17 -0.05
CA VAL A 155 -25.07 -4.83 -1.10
C VAL A 155 -24.79 -6.29 -0.82
N GLU A 156 -25.80 -7.00 -0.32
CA GLU A 156 -25.90 -8.45 -0.44
C GLU A 156 -26.04 -8.76 -1.93
N GLU A 157 -24.98 -8.56 -2.69
CA GLU A 157 -24.78 -9.16 -3.99
C GLU A 157 -23.68 -10.19 -3.82
N GLU A 158 -24.02 -11.39 -4.25
CA GLU A 158 -23.22 -12.59 -4.32
C GLU A 158 -21.75 -12.24 -4.51
N THR A 159 -20.91 -12.71 -3.58
CA THR A 159 -19.47 -12.71 -3.76
C THR A 159 -19.19 -12.97 -5.24
N PRO A 160 -18.52 -12.07 -5.98
CA PRO A 160 -17.95 -12.49 -7.24
C PRO A 160 -17.01 -13.62 -6.85
N VAL A 161 -17.44 -14.85 -7.11
CA VAL A 161 -16.55 -15.98 -7.19
C VAL A 161 -15.54 -15.52 -8.21
N PHE A 162 -14.33 -15.23 -7.79
CA PHE A 162 -13.20 -15.16 -8.68
C PHE A 162 -13.00 -16.58 -9.20
N GLU A 163 -13.95 -17.05 -10.02
CA GLU A 163 -13.72 -18.16 -10.91
C GLU A 163 -12.72 -17.64 -11.92
N ASP A 164 -11.61 -18.20 -11.81
CA ASP A 164 -10.45 -18.14 -12.71
C ASP A 164 -9.23 -17.38 -12.19
N VAL A 165 -8.69 -17.90 -11.09
CA VAL A 165 -7.30 -17.61 -10.69
C VAL A 165 -6.30 -18.18 -11.72
N SER A 166 -6.78 -19.01 -12.68
CA SER A 166 -5.94 -19.68 -13.67
C SER A 166 -5.31 -18.71 -14.68
N VAL A 167 -5.95 -17.58 -14.94
CA VAL A 167 -5.39 -16.56 -15.85
C VAL A 167 -4.15 -15.89 -15.30
N TRP A 168 -3.93 -15.94 -13.99
CA TRP A 168 -2.78 -15.34 -13.36
C TRP A 168 -1.58 -16.30 -13.27
N ASP A 169 -1.80 -17.61 -13.24
CA ASP A 169 -0.72 -18.61 -13.18
C ASP A 169 -0.01 -18.82 -14.53
N GLU A 170 -0.66 -18.52 -15.67
CA GLU A 170 -0.03 -18.60 -17.00
C GLU A 170 0.92 -17.42 -17.30
N TYR A 171 0.81 -16.31 -16.58
CA TYR A 171 1.70 -15.15 -16.75
C TYR A 171 2.92 -15.13 -15.82
N TRP A 172 3.02 -16.10 -14.90
CA TRP A 172 4.05 -16.14 -13.87
C TRP A 172 4.96 -17.36 -14.01
N GLY A 173 5.47 -17.60 -15.22
CA GLY A 173 6.58 -18.54 -15.42
C GLY A 173 7.84 -18.02 -14.73
N TRP A 174 8.19 -18.64 -13.61
CA TRP A 174 9.55 -18.68 -13.05
C TRP A 174 10.22 -19.96 -13.50
#